data_8973ea496b81f053ad98461d09f3e36c
#
_entry.id   8973ea496b81f053ad98461d09f3e36c
#
_cell.length_a   1.000
_cell.length_b   1.000
_cell.length_c   1.000
_cell.angle_alpha   90.00
_cell.angle_beta   90.00
_cell.angle_gamma   90.00
#
_symmetry.space_group_name_H-M   'P 1'
#
loop_
_entity.id
_entity.type
_entity.pdbx_description
1 polymer ?
#
loop_
_entity_poly.entity_id
_entity_poly.type
_entity_poly.pdbx_seq_one_letter_code
_entity_poly.pdbx_strand_id
1 'polypeptide(L)'
;MPNNIGNKAKTLVELRSAGFNIPRFLSFDCSEKLEEVERQVRLTYHPQQLLAIRSSSVLEDTKEQSFAGAFNTELAIRLDALRESWIKVKESLPVGHAGGIVIQEFIPGEYSGVAFIDSKMKRASINALPGLCKAVVEGWDCEHYDFYEEDILERKTEDSYNCLHFENEEIIQKHSAYTDRSKIVNDVFQLAKKVEEHFETPQDIEWTYHKGDLYLLQSRPISRSPWHGGSENMYFDSANVGESYGGMICPLTSSFVRRLYEILYTDLLRHSGVEKRKLASNRKVFENLVDLVYGRIYYRMDNWYRMMAMLPGYERNKKNC
;
A
#
# COMPACT_ATOMS: atom_id res chain seq x y z
N MET A 1 -26.73 5.02 13.41
CA MET A 1 -25.78 4.11 12.75
C MET A 1 -25.36 3.08 13.77
N PRO A 2 -25.18 1.81 13.41
CA PRO A 2 -24.64 0.84 14.35
C PRO A 2 -23.26 1.32 14.83
N ASN A 3 -23.03 1.23 16.14
CA ASN A 3 -21.82 1.82 16.75
C ASN A 3 -20.52 1.06 16.42
N ASN A 4 -20.58 -0.05 15.66
CA ASN A 4 -19.48 -1.00 15.55
C ASN A 4 -19.22 -1.50 14.12
N ILE A 5 -19.24 -0.58 13.14
CA ILE A 5 -19.07 -0.92 11.73
C ILE A 5 -17.59 -0.98 11.26
N GLY A 6 -16.63 -0.75 12.16
CA GLY A 6 -15.18 -0.69 11.82
C GLY A 6 -14.75 0.59 11.10
N ASN A 7 -13.43 0.74 10.93
CA ASN A 7 -12.85 1.98 10.41
C ASN A 7 -13.12 2.17 8.92
N LYS A 8 -12.98 1.11 8.09
CA LYS A 8 -13.26 1.19 6.63
C LYS A 8 -14.66 1.72 6.34
N ALA A 9 -15.67 1.18 7.02
CA ALA A 9 -17.05 1.61 6.83
C ALA A 9 -17.27 3.07 7.25
N LYS A 10 -16.68 3.49 8.37
CA LYS A 10 -16.77 4.89 8.85
C LYS A 10 -16.16 5.86 7.85
N THR A 11 -14.96 5.56 7.37
CA THR A 11 -14.25 6.35 6.34
C THR A 11 -15.06 6.46 5.06
N LEU A 12 -15.65 5.36 4.56
CA LEU A 12 -16.51 5.40 3.38
C LEU A 12 -17.76 6.25 3.57
N VAL A 13 -18.40 6.22 4.75
CA VAL A 13 -19.55 7.09 5.09
C VAL A 13 -19.15 8.56 5.05
N GLU A 14 -18.01 8.91 5.63
CA GLU A 14 -17.47 10.27 5.67
C GLU A 14 -17.16 10.78 4.27
N LEU A 15 -16.41 10.02 3.49
CA LEU A 15 -16.05 10.36 2.11
C LEU A 15 -17.27 10.53 1.21
N ARG A 16 -18.29 9.66 1.34
CA ARG A 16 -19.55 9.81 0.62
C ARG A 16 -20.27 11.09 1.00
N SER A 17 -20.27 11.44 2.28
CA SER A 17 -20.89 12.68 2.77
C SER A 17 -20.15 13.93 2.29
N ALA A 18 -18.85 13.82 2.05
CA ALA A 18 -17.99 14.86 1.47
C ALA A 18 -18.10 14.95 -0.07
N GLY A 19 -18.89 14.10 -0.71
CA GLY A 19 -19.17 14.15 -2.16
C GLY A 19 -18.17 13.41 -3.04
N PHE A 20 -17.29 12.57 -2.47
CA PHE A 20 -16.43 11.71 -3.26
C PHE A 20 -17.22 10.63 -4.01
N ASN A 21 -16.77 10.30 -5.21
CA ASN A 21 -17.38 9.24 -6.02
C ASN A 21 -17.03 7.85 -5.47
N ILE A 22 -17.89 7.34 -4.61
CA ILE A 22 -17.75 6.04 -3.95
C ILE A 22 -18.83 5.11 -4.48
N PRO A 23 -18.53 3.85 -4.86
CA PRO A 23 -19.53 2.87 -5.20
C PRO A 23 -20.57 2.76 -4.09
N ARG A 24 -21.85 2.60 -4.45
CA ARG A 24 -22.92 2.42 -3.46
C ARG A 24 -22.57 1.32 -2.48
N PHE A 25 -22.76 1.53 -1.20
CA PHE A 25 -22.48 0.53 -0.17
C PHE A 25 -23.45 0.54 0.99
N LEU A 26 -23.55 -0.58 1.64
CA LEU A 26 -24.16 -0.79 2.96
C LEU A 26 -23.09 -1.25 3.93
N SER A 27 -23.25 -0.93 5.19
CA SER A 27 -22.35 -1.37 6.26
C SER A 27 -23.16 -1.98 7.39
N PHE A 28 -22.71 -3.10 7.90
CA PHE A 28 -23.39 -3.89 8.92
C PHE A 28 -22.44 -4.21 10.06
N ASP A 29 -22.96 -4.26 11.28
CA ASP A 29 -22.24 -4.87 12.39
C ASP A 29 -22.17 -6.40 12.16
N CYS A 30 -21.05 -7.03 12.48
CA CYS A 30 -20.90 -8.48 12.32
C CYS A 30 -21.85 -9.31 13.21
N SER A 31 -22.50 -8.69 14.21
CA SER A 31 -23.54 -9.32 15.04
C SER A 31 -24.94 -9.25 14.44
N GLU A 32 -25.15 -8.50 13.35
CA GLU A 32 -26.46 -8.42 12.70
C GLU A 32 -26.93 -9.78 12.17
N LYS A 33 -28.25 -9.98 12.22
CA LYS A 33 -28.87 -11.20 11.70
C LYS A 33 -28.78 -11.22 10.18
N LEU A 34 -28.30 -12.34 9.64
CA LEU A 34 -28.07 -12.49 8.22
C LEU A 34 -29.33 -12.29 7.37
N GLU A 35 -30.52 -12.71 7.90
CA GLU A 35 -31.79 -12.50 7.22
C GLU A 35 -32.11 -11.00 7.02
N GLU A 36 -31.78 -10.19 8.00
CA GLU A 36 -31.96 -8.73 7.91
C GLU A 36 -30.98 -8.11 6.93
N VAL A 37 -29.72 -8.55 6.94
CA VAL A 37 -28.69 -8.16 5.97
C VAL A 37 -29.16 -8.47 4.54
N GLU A 38 -29.58 -9.73 4.30
CA GLU A 38 -30.10 -10.15 2.99
C GLU A 38 -31.30 -9.30 2.55
N ARG A 39 -32.22 -9.01 3.47
CA ARG A 39 -33.38 -8.16 3.18
C ARG A 39 -32.96 -6.75 2.73
N GLN A 40 -32.07 -6.11 3.47
CA GLN A 40 -31.60 -4.76 3.14
C GLN A 40 -30.81 -4.71 1.84
N VAL A 41 -29.96 -5.71 1.60
CA VAL A 41 -29.20 -5.81 0.34
C VAL A 41 -30.12 -5.96 -0.85
N ARG A 42 -31.13 -6.85 -0.78
CA ARG A 42 -32.12 -7.03 -1.86
C ARG A 42 -33.02 -5.80 -2.11
N LEU A 43 -33.25 -4.97 -1.11
CA LEU A 43 -33.97 -3.69 -1.26
C LEU A 43 -33.10 -2.60 -1.90
N THR A 44 -31.79 -2.71 -1.75
CA THR A 44 -30.84 -1.65 -2.18
C THR A 44 -30.27 -1.91 -3.57
N TYR A 45 -29.99 -3.15 -3.89
CA TYR A 45 -29.29 -3.53 -5.14
C TYR A 45 -30.21 -4.30 -6.10
N HIS A 46 -29.99 -4.06 -7.39
CA HIS A 46 -30.69 -4.80 -8.44
C HIS A 46 -30.29 -6.30 -8.39
N PRO A 47 -31.18 -7.25 -8.70
CA PRO A 47 -30.87 -8.67 -8.64
C PRO A 47 -29.64 -9.14 -9.44
N GLN A 48 -29.32 -8.45 -10.52
CA GLN A 48 -28.14 -8.74 -11.36
C GLN A 48 -26.88 -7.95 -10.94
N GLN A 49 -27.00 -7.07 -9.93
CA GLN A 49 -25.88 -6.28 -9.47
C GLN A 49 -24.84 -7.18 -8.80
N LEU A 50 -23.60 -7.07 -9.24
CA LEU A 50 -22.47 -7.71 -8.59
C LEU A 50 -21.99 -6.86 -7.41
N LEU A 51 -21.54 -7.52 -6.36
CA LEU A 51 -21.16 -6.93 -5.10
C LEU A 51 -19.71 -7.29 -4.74
N ALA A 52 -19.09 -6.42 -3.95
CA ALA A 52 -17.86 -6.70 -3.22
C ALA A 52 -18.19 -6.74 -1.72
N ILE A 53 -17.72 -7.76 -1.02
CA ILE A 53 -17.94 -7.93 0.42
C ILE A 53 -16.59 -7.85 1.11
N ARG A 54 -16.46 -6.91 2.05
CA ARG A 54 -15.18 -6.59 2.69
C ARG A 54 -15.34 -6.57 4.21
N SER A 55 -14.38 -7.13 4.92
CA SER A 55 -14.28 -6.94 6.37
C SER A 55 -13.92 -5.48 6.70
N SER A 56 -14.39 -5.01 7.84
CA SER A 56 -14.11 -3.68 8.39
C SER A 56 -13.86 -3.80 9.88
N SER A 57 -12.61 -3.91 10.29
CA SER A 57 -12.21 -4.03 11.69
C SER A 57 -11.74 -2.71 12.26
N VAL A 58 -11.85 -2.54 13.58
CA VAL A 58 -11.24 -1.41 14.31
C VAL A 58 -9.73 -1.62 14.46
N LEU A 59 -9.26 -2.88 14.36
CA LEU A 59 -7.85 -3.25 14.53
C LEU A 59 -6.99 -3.15 13.27
N GLU A 60 -7.61 -2.98 12.09
CA GLU A 60 -6.88 -2.93 10.81
C GLU A 60 -5.84 -1.80 10.75
N ASP A 61 -6.06 -0.73 11.51
CA ASP A 61 -5.25 0.50 11.50
C ASP A 61 -4.43 0.70 12.78
N THR A 62 -4.23 -0.34 13.62
CA THR A 62 -3.41 -0.18 14.83
C THR A 62 -1.92 -0.20 14.51
N LYS A 63 -1.17 0.71 15.16
CA LYS A 63 0.25 1.01 14.91
C LYS A 63 1.22 -0.17 15.13
N GLU A 64 0.78 -1.29 15.68
CA GLU A 64 1.66 -2.35 16.17
C GLU A 64 1.69 -3.62 15.29
N GLN A 65 0.69 -3.86 14.43
CA GLN A 65 0.70 -5.03 13.54
C GLN A 65 -0.05 -4.69 12.23
N SER A 66 0.66 -4.69 11.11
CA SER A 66 0.01 -4.68 9.81
C SER A 66 -0.45 -6.11 9.51
N PHE A 67 -1.72 -6.37 9.66
CA PHE A 67 -2.37 -7.60 9.21
C PHE A 67 -2.63 -7.57 7.69
N ALA A 68 -1.67 -7.11 6.91
CA ALA A 68 -1.78 -7.12 5.47
C ALA A 68 -2.03 -8.57 4.99
N GLY A 69 -3.16 -8.80 4.35
CA GLY A 69 -3.57 -10.12 3.83
C GLY A 69 -4.39 -11.00 4.78
N ALA A 70 -4.62 -10.60 6.05
CA ALA A 70 -5.44 -11.39 6.99
C ALA A 70 -6.95 -11.19 6.80
N PHE A 71 -7.38 -10.14 6.10
CA PHE A 71 -8.77 -9.75 5.96
C PHE A 71 -9.32 -10.11 4.58
N ASN A 72 -10.40 -10.87 4.57
CA ASN A 72 -10.97 -11.39 3.33
C ASN A 72 -11.80 -10.33 2.60
N THR A 73 -11.61 -10.27 1.28
CA THR A 73 -12.45 -9.52 0.35
C THR A 73 -12.96 -10.48 -0.71
N GLU A 74 -14.26 -10.64 -0.80
CA GLU A 74 -14.94 -11.39 -1.85
C GLU A 74 -15.42 -10.40 -2.92
N LEU A 75 -15.08 -10.65 -4.18
CA LEU A 75 -15.41 -9.78 -5.31
C LEU A 75 -16.37 -10.45 -6.29
N ALA A 76 -17.10 -9.63 -7.04
CA ALA A 76 -18.04 -10.07 -8.08
C ALA A 76 -19.12 -11.05 -7.57
N ILE A 77 -19.61 -10.82 -6.34
CA ILE A 77 -20.56 -11.69 -5.68
C ILE A 77 -21.97 -11.40 -6.19
N ARG A 78 -22.69 -12.43 -6.60
CA ARG A 78 -24.12 -12.37 -6.92
C ARG A 78 -24.95 -12.45 -5.66
N LEU A 79 -26.21 -11.96 -5.71
CA LEU A 79 -27.09 -11.95 -4.54
C LEU A 79 -27.47 -13.34 -4.00
N ASP A 80 -27.39 -14.38 -4.81
CA ASP A 80 -27.62 -15.76 -4.39
C ASP A 80 -26.44 -16.35 -3.60
N ALA A 81 -25.22 -15.89 -3.86
CA ALA A 81 -24.01 -16.27 -3.13
C ALA A 81 -23.73 -15.39 -1.90
N LEU A 82 -24.57 -14.37 -1.63
CA LEU A 82 -24.35 -13.40 -0.54
C LEU A 82 -24.15 -14.08 0.82
N ARG A 83 -24.97 -15.08 1.14
CA ARG A 83 -24.92 -15.80 2.42
C ARG A 83 -23.57 -16.48 2.65
N GLU A 84 -23.08 -17.19 1.67
CA GLU A 84 -21.79 -17.89 1.74
C GLU A 84 -20.64 -16.89 1.89
N SER A 85 -20.62 -15.88 1.06
CA SER A 85 -19.58 -14.84 1.09
C SER A 85 -19.60 -14.02 2.37
N TRP A 86 -20.78 -13.72 2.92
CA TRP A 86 -20.91 -13.08 4.23
C TRP A 86 -20.26 -13.92 5.33
N ILE A 87 -20.51 -15.23 5.37
CA ILE A 87 -19.94 -16.12 6.37
C ILE A 87 -18.42 -16.15 6.25
N LYS A 88 -17.87 -16.33 5.05
CA LYS A 88 -16.42 -16.33 4.80
C LYS A 88 -15.74 -15.05 5.29
N VAL A 89 -16.32 -13.89 4.96
CA VAL A 89 -15.75 -12.59 5.37
C VAL A 89 -15.88 -12.40 6.88
N LYS A 90 -17.00 -12.81 7.48
CA LYS A 90 -17.20 -12.75 8.93
C LYS A 90 -16.21 -13.63 9.69
N GLU A 91 -15.93 -14.83 9.21
CA GLU A 91 -14.96 -15.76 9.81
C GLU A 91 -13.52 -15.25 9.75
N SER A 92 -13.20 -14.34 8.81
CA SER A 92 -11.89 -13.69 8.74
C SER A 92 -11.67 -12.57 9.78
N LEU A 93 -12.74 -12.13 10.46
CA LEU A 93 -12.64 -11.13 11.50
C LEU A 93 -12.07 -11.74 12.79
N PRO A 94 -11.19 -11.04 13.52
CA PRO A 94 -10.64 -11.53 14.78
C PRO A 94 -11.73 -11.81 15.82
N VAL A 95 -11.67 -12.97 16.44
CA VAL A 95 -12.64 -13.41 17.46
C VAL A 95 -12.64 -12.45 18.65
N GLY A 96 -13.83 -12.01 19.06
CA GLY A 96 -14.01 -11.15 20.23
C GLY A 96 -13.73 -9.67 20.00
N HIS A 97 -13.46 -9.24 18.79
CA HIS A 97 -13.24 -7.84 18.46
C HIS A 97 -14.42 -7.24 17.71
N ALA A 98 -14.62 -5.94 17.96
CA ALA A 98 -15.60 -5.13 17.28
C ALA A 98 -15.25 -4.96 15.80
N GLY A 99 -16.18 -5.26 14.93
CA GLY A 99 -16.00 -5.10 13.49
C GLY A 99 -17.30 -5.17 12.73
N GLY A 100 -17.26 -4.72 11.50
CA GLY A 100 -18.38 -4.77 10.58
C GLY A 100 -18.01 -5.40 9.25
N ILE A 101 -18.97 -5.46 8.38
CA ILE A 101 -18.82 -5.90 7.00
C ILE A 101 -19.40 -4.82 6.10
N VAL A 102 -18.65 -4.45 5.08
CA VAL A 102 -19.08 -3.55 4.01
C VAL A 102 -19.51 -4.38 2.82
N ILE A 103 -20.73 -4.16 2.34
CA ILE A 103 -21.25 -4.71 1.08
C ILE A 103 -21.34 -3.56 0.10
N GLN A 104 -20.50 -3.56 -0.91
CA GLN A 104 -20.33 -2.48 -1.86
C GLN A 104 -20.65 -2.95 -3.28
N GLU A 105 -21.19 -2.07 -4.12
CA GLU A 105 -21.32 -2.32 -5.54
C GLU A 105 -19.94 -2.66 -6.13
N PHE A 106 -19.85 -3.79 -6.83
CA PHE A 106 -18.63 -4.19 -7.51
C PHE A 106 -18.45 -3.39 -8.81
N ILE A 107 -17.32 -2.71 -8.92
CA ILE A 107 -16.94 -1.98 -10.14
C ILE A 107 -15.90 -2.83 -10.89
N PRO A 108 -16.21 -3.29 -12.12
CA PRO A 108 -15.28 -4.05 -12.94
C PRO A 108 -14.25 -3.12 -13.57
N GLY A 109 -13.23 -2.75 -12.78
CA GLY A 109 -12.22 -1.77 -13.15
C GLY A 109 -11.50 -2.10 -14.46
N GLU A 110 -11.30 -1.09 -15.28
CA GLU A 110 -10.48 -1.13 -16.49
C GLU A 110 -9.02 -0.79 -16.18
N TYR A 111 -8.81 0.05 -15.15
CA TYR A 111 -7.51 0.44 -14.63
C TYR A 111 -7.67 0.79 -13.16
N SER A 112 -6.85 0.22 -12.31
CA SER A 112 -7.04 0.34 -10.87
C SER A 112 -5.71 0.32 -10.14
N GLY A 113 -5.71 0.80 -8.91
CA GLY A 113 -4.48 0.79 -8.14
C GLY A 113 -4.62 1.38 -6.74
N VAL A 114 -3.46 1.67 -6.18
CA VAL A 114 -3.29 2.35 -4.90
C VAL A 114 -2.53 3.65 -5.11
N ALA A 115 -2.83 4.66 -4.31
CA ALA A 115 -2.08 5.90 -4.30
C ALA A 115 -1.78 6.32 -2.87
N PHE A 116 -0.52 6.62 -2.61
CA PHE A 116 -0.03 7.18 -1.36
C PHE A 116 0.24 8.65 -1.57
N ILE A 117 -0.18 9.51 -0.65
CA ILE A 117 0.08 10.94 -0.71
C ILE A 117 0.46 11.51 0.65
N ASP A 118 1.47 12.39 0.64
CA ASP A 118 1.92 13.17 1.79
C ASP A 118 2.34 14.56 1.29
N SER A 119 1.40 15.51 1.30
CA SER A 119 1.64 16.88 0.82
C SER A 119 2.64 17.64 1.68
N LYS A 120 2.82 17.27 2.96
CA LYS A 120 3.85 17.87 3.82
C LYS A 120 5.25 17.50 3.33
N MET A 121 5.39 16.31 2.78
CA MET A 121 6.62 15.82 2.14
C MET A 121 6.70 16.20 0.66
N LYS A 122 5.65 16.80 0.09
CA LYS A 122 5.51 17.08 -1.35
C LYS A 122 5.66 15.84 -2.21
N ARG A 123 5.17 14.70 -1.73
CA ARG A 123 5.33 13.39 -2.37
C ARG A 123 4.00 12.69 -2.57
N ALA A 124 3.89 12.01 -3.71
CA ALA A 124 2.90 10.99 -3.92
C ALA A 124 3.50 9.82 -4.71
N SER A 125 2.91 8.64 -4.53
CA SER A 125 3.30 7.44 -5.27
C SER A 125 2.04 6.71 -5.70
N ILE A 126 1.94 6.37 -6.98
CA ILE A 126 0.80 5.65 -7.55
C ILE A 126 1.29 4.34 -8.13
N ASN A 127 0.71 3.24 -7.68
CA ASN A 127 0.90 1.92 -8.24
C ASN A 127 -0.39 1.49 -8.93
N ALA A 128 -0.31 1.05 -10.18
CA ALA A 128 -1.50 0.78 -10.97
C ALA A 128 -1.33 -0.38 -11.94
N LEU A 129 -2.45 -1.05 -12.25
CA LEU A 129 -2.54 -2.11 -13.25
C LEU A 129 -3.81 -1.98 -14.07
N PRO A 130 -3.82 -2.44 -15.33
CA PRO A 130 -5.05 -2.73 -16.03
C PRO A 130 -5.91 -3.73 -15.23
N GLY A 131 -7.22 -3.51 -15.18
CA GLY A 131 -8.17 -4.40 -14.50
C GLY A 131 -8.39 -4.06 -13.03
N LEU A 132 -8.50 -5.09 -12.18
CA LEU A 132 -8.97 -4.99 -10.81
C LEU A 132 -7.87 -4.58 -9.83
N CYS A 133 -8.20 -3.70 -8.89
CA CYS A 133 -7.32 -3.21 -7.82
C CYS A 133 -6.69 -4.35 -6.98
N LYS A 134 -7.36 -5.48 -6.87
CA LYS A 134 -6.92 -6.64 -6.09
C LYS A 134 -5.48 -7.08 -6.43
N ALA A 135 -5.12 -7.11 -7.72
CA ALA A 135 -3.77 -7.51 -8.14
C ALA A 135 -2.68 -6.58 -7.57
N VAL A 136 -2.93 -5.25 -7.57
CA VAL A 136 -1.99 -4.28 -7.00
C VAL A 136 -1.89 -4.43 -5.48
N VAL A 137 -3.02 -4.61 -4.79
CA VAL A 137 -3.06 -4.81 -3.32
C VAL A 137 -2.36 -6.10 -2.90
N GLU A 138 -2.42 -7.16 -3.72
CA GLU A 138 -1.70 -8.42 -3.51
C GLU A 138 -0.20 -8.35 -3.85
N GLY A 139 0.28 -7.20 -4.34
CA GLY A 139 1.70 -6.95 -4.60
C GLY A 139 2.21 -7.52 -5.93
N TRP A 140 1.35 -7.63 -6.93
CA TRP A 140 1.78 -8.00 -8.28
C TRP A 140 2.65 -6.89 -8.89
N ASP A 141 3.53 -7.26 -9.82
CA ASP A 141 4.31 -6.29 -10.60
C ASP A 141 3.37 -5.33 -11.30
N CYS A 142 3.59 -4.02 -11.15
CA CYS A 142 2.67 -2.99 -11.58
C CYS A 142 3.40 -1.76 -12.12
N GLU A 143 2.67 -0.93 -12.84
CA GLU A 143 3.11 0.41 -13.21
C GLU A 143 3.32 1.23 -11.94
N HIS A 144 4.41 2.00 -11.89
CA HIS A 144 4.76 2.82 -10.75
C HIS A 144 5.05 4.26 -11.19
N TYR A 145 4.47 5.21 -10.47
CA TYR A 145 4.63 6.63 -10.71
C TYR A 145 4.93 7.33 -9.39
N ASP A 146 6.10 7.97 -9.30
CA ASP A 146 6.46 8.85 -8.20
C ASP A 146 6.26 10.31 -8.58
N PHE A 147 5.65 11.07 -7.69
CA PHE A 147 5.43 12.50 -7.82
C PHE A 147 6.27 13.27 -6.81
N TYR A 148 6.79 14.41 -7.24
CA TYR A 148 7.31 15.45 -6.38
C TYR A 148 6.58 16.74 -6.69
N GLU A 149 5.97 17.36 -5.68
CA GLU A 149 5.00 18.42 -5.85
C GLU A 149 3.81 17.95 -6.73
N GLU A 150 3.69 18.43 -7.96
CA GLU A 150 2.64 18.03 -8.90
C GLU A 150 3.21 17.36 -10.17
N ASP A 151 4.54 17.23 -10.24
CA ASP A 151 5.22 16.65 -11.39
C ASP A 151 5.56 15.17 -11.18
N ILE A 152 5.45 14.39 -12.25
CA ILE A 152 5.94 13.01 -12.24
C ILE A 152 7.47 13.04 -12.25
N LEU A 153 8.06 12.68 -11.10
CA LEU A 153 9.51 12.60 -10.94
C LEU A 153 10.10 11.34 -11.58
N GLU A 154 9.43 10.23 -11.40
CA GLU A 154 9.85 8.93 -11.91
C GLU A 154 8.64 8.11 -12.36
N ARG A 155 8.83 7.38 -13.47
CA ARG A 155 7.87 6.43 -14.00
C ARG A 155 8.58 5.13 -14.31
N LYS A 156 8.10 4.04 -13.73
CA LYS A 156 8.58 2.67 -14.03
C LYS A 156 7.44 1.90 -14.65
N THR A 157 7.62 1.49 -15.90
CA THR A 157 6.64 0.70 -16.65
C THR A 157 7.35 -0.42 -17.40
N GLU A 158 6.69 -1.56 -17.49
CA GLU A 158 7.07 -2.70 -18.30
C GLU A 158 6.26 -2.72 -19.61
N ASP A 159 6.67 -3.50 -20.59
CA ASP A 159 5.92 -3.63 -21.86
C ASP A 159 4.54 -4.28 -21.64
N SER A 160 4.40 -5.08 -20.60
CA SER A 160 3.15 -5.77 -20.28
C SER A 160 3.13 -6.29 -18.84
N TYR A 161 1.92 -6.55 -18.32
CA TYR A 161 1.68 -6.97 -16.94
C TYR A 161 0.70 -8.13 -16.87
N ASN A 162 0.86 -8.99 -15.86
CA ASN A 162 -0.19 -9.90 -15.42
C ASN A 162 -1.23 -9.10 -14.64
N CYS A 163 -2.49 -9.23 -15.02
CA CYS A 163 -3.59 -8.44 -14.47
C CYS A 163 -4.80 -9.32 -14.17
N LEU A 164 -5.65 -8.87 -13.26
CA LEU A 164 -6.95 -9.47 -13.00
C LEU A 164 -8.05 -8.66 -13.70
N HIS A 165 -8.81 -9.30 -14.58
CA HIS A 165 -9.94 -8.70 -15.28
C HIS A 165 -11.23 -9.39 -14.91
N PHE A 166 -12.34 -8.65 -14.99
CA PHE A 166 -13.68 -9.23 -14.87
C PHE A 166 -14.30 -9.32 -16.26
N GLU A 167 -14.47 -10.54 -16.77
CA GLU A 167 -15.01 -10.83 -18.07
C GLU A 167 -15.91 -12.06 -18.03
N ASN A 168 -16.99 -12.05 -18.79
CA ASN A 168 -17.94 -13.18 -18.85
C ASN A 168 -18.42 -13.67 -17.46
N GLU A 169 -18.66 -12.72 -16.55
CA GLU A 169 -19.07 -12.96 -15.15
C GLU A 169 -18.02 -13.64 -14.27
N GLU A 170 -16.77 -13.73 -14.69
CA GLU A 170 -15.67 -14.35 -13.94
C GLU A 170 -14.49 -13.40 -13.80
N ILE A 171 -13.73 -13.57 -12.70
CA ILE A 171 -12.43 -12.90 -12.54
C ILE A 171 -11.37 -13.80 -13.16
N ILE A 172 -10.71 -13.30 -14.20
CA ILE A 172 -9.70 -14.04 -14.95
C ILE A 172 -8.36 -13.31 -14.90
N GLN A 173 -7.28 -14.09 -14.91
CA GLN A 173 -5.94 -13.55 -15.09
C GLN A 173 -5.65 -13.39 -16.58
N LYS A 174 -5.17 -12.20 -16.95
CA LYS A 174 -4.73 -11.88 -18.32
C LYS A 174 -3.37 -11.22 -18.31
N HIS A 175 -2.69 -11.33 -19.44
CA HIS A 175 -1.51 -10.52 -19.76
C HIS A 175 -1.95 -9.32 -20.56
N SER A 176 -1.72 -8.11 -20.05
CA SER A 176 -2.14 -6.85 -20.69
C SER A 176 -0.92 -6.04 -21.07
N ALA A 177 -0.87 -5.62 -22.37
CA ALA A 177 0.15 -4.72 -22.83
C ALA A 177 0.04 -3.35 -22.16
N TYR A 178 1.18 -2.70 -21.98
CA TYR A 178 1.23 -1.32 -21.50
C TYR A 178 0.48 -0.40 -22.50
N THR A 179 -0.26 0.53 -21.93
CA THR A 179 -0.89 1.63 -22.66
C THR A 179 -0.71 2.90 -21.83
N ASP A 180 -0.38 4.01 -22.48
CA ASP A 180 -0.23 5.29 -21.77
C ASP A 180 -1.57 5.74 -21.16
N ARG A 181 -1.58 5.86 -19.82
CA ARG A 181 -2.71 6.28 -19.00
C ARG A 181 -2.37 7.48 -18.13
N SER A 182 -1.38 8.28 -18.54
CA SER A 182 -0.88 9.43 -17.79
C SER A 182 -2.00 10.39 -17.37
N LYS A 183 -3.04 10.55 -18.20
CA LYS A 183 -4.21 11.37 -17.84
C LYS A 183 -4.93 10.79 -16.61
N ILE A 184 -5.22 9.49 -16.61
CA ILE A 184 -5.90 8.83 -15.47
C ILE A 184 -5.03 8.92 -14.22
N VAL A 185 -3.71 8.71 -14.36
CA VAL A 185 -2.75 8.81 -13.26
C VAL A 185 -2.76 10.22 -12.64
N ASN A 186 -2.81 11.28 -13.46
CA ASN A 186 -2.95 12.65 -12.96
C ASN A 186 -4.31 12.89 -12.28
N ASP A 187 -5.41 12.35 -12.82
CA ASP A 187 -6.73 12.44 -12.19
C ASP A 187 -6.74 11.74 -10.81
N VAL A 188 -6.04 10.60 -10.70
CA VAL A 188 -5.84 9.87 -9.44
C VAL A 188 -5.02 10.69 -8.44
N PHE A 189 -3.94 11.34 -8.89
CA PHE A 189 -3.16 12.24 -8.05
C PHE A 189 -4.03 13.36 -7.47
N GLN A 190 -4.85 14.01 -8.32
CA GLN A 190 -5.77 15.07 -7.87
C GLN A 190 -6.85 14.51 -6.92
N LEU A 191 -7.35 13.30 -7.15
CA LEU A 191 -8.26 12.64 -6.22
C LEU A 191 -7.60 12.42 -4.85
N ALA A 192 -6.38 11.83 -4.84
CA ALA A 192 -5.64 11.56 -3.62
C ALA A 192 -5.38 12.85 -2.81
N LYS A 193 -5.00 13.95 -3.50
CA LYS A 193 -4.80 15.26 -2.90
C LYS A 193 -6.06 15.78 -2.21
N LYS A 194 -7.21 15.70 -2.86
CA LYS A 194 -8.50 16.10 -2.28
C LYS A 194 -8.87 15.25 -1.06
N VAL A 195 -8.58 13.95 -1.08
CA VAL A 195 -8.83 13.05 0.06
C VAL A 195 -7.92 13.41 1.22
N GLU A 196 -6.64 13.68 0.98
CA GLU A 196 -5.70 14.12 2.02
C GLU A 196 -6.11 15.49 2.60
N GLU A 197 -6.49 16.44 1.77
CA GLU A 197 -7.01 17.75 2.21
C GLU A 197 -8.24 17.60 3.11
N HIS A 198 -9.14 16.67 2.79
CA HIS A 198 -10.34 16.42 3.60
C HIS A 198 -9.99 15.82 4.98
N PHE A 199 -9.06 14.90 5.06
CA PHE A 199 -8.66 14.24 6.32
C PHE A 199 -7.54 14.99 7.07
N GLU A 200 -6.90 15.97 6.46
CA GLU A 200 -5.77 16.74 6.99
C GLU A 200 -4.56 15.87 7.40
N THR A 201 -4.49 14.66 6.87
CA THR A 201 -3.43 13.67 7.15
C THR A 201 -3.06 12.89 5.90
N PRO A 202 -1.77 12.48 5.76
CA PRO A 202 -1.35 11.63 4.64
C PRO A 202 -2.25 10.41 4.45
N GLN A 203 -2.57 10.10 3.21
CA GLN A 203 -3.56 9.07 2.86
C GLN A 203 -3.00 7.99 1.95
N ASP A 204 -3.47 6.78 2.17
CA ASP A 204 -3.37 5.61 1.30
C ASP A 204 -4.76 5.31 0.76
N ILE A 205 -4.94 5.43 -0.57
CA ILE A 205 -6.24 5.24 -1.22
C ILE A 205 -6.20 4.06 -2.19
N GLU A 206 -7.29 3.28 -2.22
CA GLU A 206 -7.60 2.33 -3.29
C GLU A 206 -8.58 2.98 -4.26
N TRP A 207 -8.32 2.85 -5.55
CA TRP A 207 -9.12 3.48 -6.58
C TRP A 207 -9.32 2.56 -7.78
N THR A 208 -10.36 2.84 -8.56
CA THR A 208 -10.62 2.16 -9.84
C THR A 208 -11.22 3.11 -10.86
N TYR A 209 -10.81 2.97 -12.10
CA TYR A 209 -11.36 3.69 -13.24
C TYR A 209 -12.21 2.73 -14.07
N HIS A 210 -13.43 3.15 -14.41
CA HIS A 210 -14.37 2.37 -15.20
C HIS A 210 -15.29 3.28 -16.01
N LYS A 211 -15.36 3.07 -17.34
CA LYS A 211 -16.25 3.78 -18.27
C LYS A 211 -16.22 5.31 -18.16
N GLY A 212 -15.04 5.88 -17.96
CA GLY A 212 -14.87 7.32 -17.85
C GLY A 212 -14.92 7.88 -16.44
N ASP A 213 -15.34 7.09 -15.45
CA ASP A 213 -15.47 7.50 -14.06
C ASP A 213 -14.36 6.95 -13.19
N LEU A 214 -13.84 7.80 -12.30
CA LEU A 214 -12.88 7.42 -11.28
C LEU A 214 -13.62 7.22 -9.95
N TYR A 215 -13.49 6.02 -9.37
CA TYR A 215 -14.10 5.64 -8.11
C TYR A 215 -13.06 5.50 -7.01
N LEU A 216 -13.36 6.02 -5.84
CA LEU A 216 -12.58 5.79 -4.62
C LEU A 216 -13.16 4.57 -3.89
N LEU A 217 -12.38 3.51 -3.77
CA LEU A 217 -12.81 2.24 -3.18
C LEU A 217 -12.57 2.18 -1.67
N GLN A 218 -11.49 2.79 -1.21
CA GLN A 218 -11.09 2.83 0.20
C GLN A 218 -10.12 3.99 0.43
N SER A 219 -10.07 4.51 1.66
CA SER A 219 -9.01 5.40 2.13
C SER A 219 -8.65 5.06 3.57
N ARG A 220 -7.38 5.22 3.90
CA ARG A 220 -6.86 5.10 5.27
C ARG A 220 -5.71 6.08 5.52
N PRO A 221 -5.55 6.56 6.76
CA PRO A 221 -4.41 7.39 7.09
C PRO A 221 -3.10 6.59 7.02
N ILE A 222 -2.05 7.20 6.50
CA ILE A 222 -0.71 6.65 6.52
C ILE A 222 -0.13 6.86 7.92
N SER A 223 0.03 5.79 8.70
CA SER A 223 0.57 5.86 10.06
C SER A 223 2.09 6.12 10.09
N ARG A 224 2.80 5.73 9.03
CA ARG A 224 4.21 6.05 8.80
C ARG A 224 4.37 6.38 7.32
N SER A 225 4.75 7.62 7.03
CA SER A 225 5.03 8.02 5.65
C SER A 225 6.07 7.06 5.04
N PRO A 226 5.83 6.51 3.84
CA PRO A 226 6.85 5.75 3.13
C PRO A 226 8.05 6.63 2.79
N TRP A 227 7.85 7.93 2.73
CA TRP A 227 8.90 8.94 2.61
C TRP A 227 9.30 9.36 4.02
N HIS A 228 10.35 8.78 4.57
CA HIS A 228 10.79 9.09 5.94
C HIS A 228 11.01 10.58 6.13
N GLY A 229 10.33 11.13 7.14
CA GLY A 229 10.34 12.55 7.48
C GLY A 229 11.72 13.05 7.93
N GLY A 230 12.40 13.63 7.02
CA GLY A 230 13.53 14.52 7.19
C GLY A 230 13.62 15.36 5.93
N SER A 231 13.89 16.64 6.07
CA SER A 231 14.05 17.59 4.96
C SER A 231 15.26 17.27 4.05
N GLU A 232 15.80 16.06 4.14
CA GLU A 232 16.94 15.59 3.36
C GLU A 232 16.46 14.47 2.43
N ASN A 233 16.71 14.62 1.14
CA ASN A 233 16.53 13.56 0.16
C ASN A 233 17.30 12.31 0.65
N MET A 234 16.62 11.17 0.83
CA MET A 234 17.31 9.92 1.09
C MET A 234 17.78 9.35 -0.23
N TYR A 235 19.09 9.20 -0.34
CA TYR A 235 19.72 8.58 -1.50
C TYR A 235 19.90 7.09 -1.23
N PHE A 236 19.53 6.29 -2.19
CA PHE A 236 19.69 4.84 -2.17
C PHE A 236 20.59 4.42 -3.32
N ASP A 237 21.49 3.47 -3.05
CA ASP A 237 22.38 2.90 -4.05
C ASP A 237 22.28 1.39 -4.05
N SER A 238 22.11 0.78 -5.22
CA SER A 238 22.05 -0.68 -5.40
C SER A 238 23.43 -1.28 -5.73
N ALA A 239 24.48 -0.49 -5.88
CA ALA A 239 25.82 -0.99 -6.20
C ALA A 239 26.24 -2.09 -5.22
N ASN A 240 26.84 -3.17 -5.73
CA ASN A 240 27.28 -4.37 -5.01
C ASN A 240 26.14 -5.14 -4.29
N VAL A 241 25.20 -4.47 -3.61
CA VAL A 241 24.09 -5.18 -2.95
C VAL A 241 23.11 -5.74 -3.97
N GLY A 242 22.86 -5.02 -5.06
CA GLY A 242 22.02 -5.47 -6.17
C GLY A 242 22.61 -6.66 -6.94
N GLU A 243 23.94 -6.79 -6.99
CA GLU A 243 24.61 -7.97 -7.57
C GLU A 243 24.41 -9.22 -6.72
N SER A 244 24.42 -9.06 -5.39
CA SER A 244 24.26 -10.18 -4.45
C SER A 244 22.79 -10.58 -4.24
N TYR A 245 21.88 -9.63 -4.34
CA TYR A 245 20.44 -9.80 -4.14
C TYR A 245 19.67 -9.20 -5.31
N GLY A 246 19.87 -9.76 -6.49
CA GLY A 246 19.19 -9.34 -7.72
C GLY A 246 17.69 -9.66 -7.67
N GLY A 247 16.85 -8.71 -8.11
CA GLY A 247 15.41 -8.89 -8.17
C GLY A 247 14.68 -8.57 -6.87
N MET A 248 13.41 -8.97 -6.82
CA MET A 248 12.56 -8.76 -5.65
C MET A 248 12.84 -9.79 -4.56
N ILE A 249 12.91 -9.35 -3.33
CA ILE A 249 13.13 -10.20 -2.16
C ILE A 249 11.98 -10.08 -1.16
N CYS A 250 11.72 -11.18 -0.44
CA CYS A 250 10.71 -11.18 0.60
C CYS A 250 11.20 -10.46 1.88
N PRO A 251 10.28 -10.00 2.76
CA PRO A 251 10.62 -9.34 4.03
C PRO A 251 11.54 -10.16 4.93
N LEU A 252 11.42 -11.50 4.93
CA LEU A 252 12.29 -12.38 5.70
C LEU A 252 13.75 -12.30 5.23
N THR A 253 13.96 -12.36 3.91
CA THR A 253 15.30 -12.18 3.31
C THR A 253 15.86 -10.80 3.64
N SER A 254 15.03 -9.74 3.56
CA SER A 254 15.43 -8.38 3.93
C SER A 254 15.89 -8.29 5.39
N SER A 255 15.17 -8.90 6.33
CA SER A 255 15.54 -8.93 7.76
C SER A 255 16.88 -9.62 7.98
N PHE A 256 17.11 -10.74 7.29
CA PHE A 256 18.38 -11.47 7.34
C PHE A 256 19.53 -10.63 6.78
N VAL A 257 19.33 -10.00 5.62
CA VAL A 257 20.37 -9.18 4.98
C VAL A 257 20.71 -7.96 5.85
N ARG A 258 19.74 -7.25 6.41
CA ARG A 258 19.98 -6.15 7.36
C ARG A 258 20.89 -6.60 8.51
N ARG A 259 20.57 -7.74 9.11
CA ARG A 259 21.36 -8.27 10.22
C ARG A 259 22.75 -8.70 9.81
N LEU A 260 22.90 -9.32 8.64
CA LEU A 260 24.18 -9.71 8.08
C LEU A 260 25.08 -8.48 7.85
N TYR A 261 24.55 -7.44 7.23
CA TYR A 261 25.28 -6.20 6.94
C TYR A 261 25.65 -5.43 8.21
N GLU A 262 24.77 -5.37 9.21
CA GLU A 262 25.07 -4.81 10.53
C GLU A 262 26.32 -5.47 11.14
N ILE A 263 26.36 -6.79 11.16
CA ILE A 263 27.48 -7.55 11.74
C ILE A 263 28.76 -7.34 10.91
N LEU A 264 28.63 -7.53 9.59
CA LEU A 264 29.78 -7.45 8.65
C LEU A 264 30.49 -6.10 8.75
N TYR A 265 29.76 -5.00 8.65
CA TYR A 265 30.36 -3.67 8.63
C TYR A 265 30.79 -3.21 10.04
N THR A 266 30.11 -3.63 11.10
CA THR A 266 30.59 -3.39 12.46
C THR A 266 31.92 -4.07 12.71
N ASP A 267 32.08 -5.30 12.25
CA ASP A 267 33.36 -6.05 12.39
C ASP A 267 34.45 -5.49 11.47
N LEU A 268 34.11 -5.11 10.25
CA LEU A 268 35.03 -4.48 9.32
C LEU A 268 35.63 -3.18 9.92
N LEU A 269 34.80 -2.29 10.46
CA LEU A 269 35.25 -1.04 11.05
C LEU A 269 36.06 -1.29 12.34
N ARG A 270 35.72 -2.32 13.12
CA ARG A 270 36.50 -2.73 14.29
C ARG A 270 37.91 -3.15 13.89
N HIS A 271 38.06 -3.96 12.85
CA HIS A 271 39.35 -4.38 12.33
C HIS A 271 40.12 -3.24 11.65
N SER A 272 39.41 -2.23 11.15
CA SER A 272 40.02 -1.01 10.61
C SER A 272 40.45 0.00 11.67
N GLY A 273 40.37 -0.36 12.97
CA GLY A 273 40.87 0.45 14.07
C GLY A 273 39.86 1.43 14.67
N VAL A 274 38.58 1.31 14.37
CA VAL A 274 37.52 2.14 15.00
C VAL A 274 37.24 1.64 16.41
N GLU A 275 37.24 2.53 17.38
CA GLU A 275 37.03 2.22 18.80
C GLU A 275 35.64 1.58 19.05
N LYS A 276 35.61 0.54 19.92
CA LYS A 276 34.36 -0.14 20.29
C LYS A 276 33.28 0.82 20.82
N ARG A 277 33.66 1.85 21.58
CA ARG A 277 32.72 2.85 22.11
C ARG A 277 32.07 3.65 21.00
N LYS A 278 32.82 4.04 19.98
CA LYS A 278 32.30 4.77 18.79
C LYS A 278 31.35 3.90 17.97
N LEU A 279 31.66 2.61 17.79
CA LEU A 279 30.77 1.65 17.11
C LEU A 279 29.45 1.47 17.91
N ALA A 280 29.53 1.30 19.23
CA ALA A 280 28.34 1.13 20.07
C ALA A 280 27.42 2.37 20.08
N SER A 281 27.99 3.59 20.12
CA SER A 281 27.20 4.84 20.07
C SER A 281 26.56 5.10 18.71
N ASN A 282 27.03 4.45 17.66
CA ASN A 282 26.51 4.58 16.30
C ASN A 282 25.78 3.32 15.80
N ARG A 283 25.35 2.45 16.70
CA ARG A 283 24.70 1.17 16.38
C ARG A 283 23.54 1.33 15.37
N LYS A 284 22.72 2.38 15.50
CA LYS A 284 21.61 2.67 14.60
C LYS A 284 22.02 2.90 13.15
N VAL A 285 23.24 3.37 12.90
CA VAL A 285 23.80 3.53 11.55
C VAL A 285 23.97 2.17 10.88
N PHE A 286 24.52 1.20 11.61
CA PHE A 286 24.74 -0.16 11.11
C PHE A 286 23.43 -0.95 10.97
N GLU A 287 22.49 -0.83 11.91
CA GLU A 287 21.17 -1.45 11.86
C GLU A 287 20.33 -1.01 10.65
N ASN A 288 20.61 0.19 10.13
CA ASN A 288 19.90 0.80 9.00
C ASN A 288 20.82 1.09 7.81
N LEU A 289 21.86 0.30 7.62
CA LEU A 289 22.82 0.49 6.53
C LEU A 289 22.22 0.10 5.17
N VAL A 290 21.37 -0.90 5.16
CA VAL A 290 20.59 -1.33 3.99
C VAL A 290 19.11 -1.27 4.29
N ASP A 291 18.31 -1.00 3.27
CA ASP A 291 16.86 -0.94 3.37
C ASP A 291 16.17 -1.62 2.19
N LEU A 292 14.91 -2.02 2.41
CA LEU A 292 14.05 -2.60 1.39
C LEU A 292 13.19 -1.50 0.78
N VAL A 293 13.44 -1.20 -0.48
CA VAL A 293 12.69 -0.19 -1.23
C VAL A 293 12.04 -0.89 -2.43
N TYR A 294 10.72 -0.86 -2.51
CA TYR A 294 9.96 -1.53 -3.58
C TYR A 294 10.36 -3.00 -3.82
N GLY A 295 10.56 -3.75 -2.73
CA GLY A 295 10.94 -5.17 -2.82
C GLY A 295 12.40 -5.44 -3.20
N ARG A 296 13.23 -4.43 -3.35
CA ARG A 296 14.66 -4.55 -3.64
C ARG A 296 15.51 -3.97 -2.52
N ILE A 297 16.70 -4.52 -2.31
CA ILE A 297 17.65 -4.02 -1.31
C ILE A 297 18.54 -2.94 -1.89
N TYR A 298 18.72 -1.90 -1.09
CA TYR A 298 19.59 -0.77 -1.38
C TYR A 298 20.40 -0.38 -0.15
N TYR A 299 21.61 0.16 -0.36
CA TYR A 299 22.29 0.91 0.67
C TYR A 299 21.59 2.24 0.93
N ARG A 300 21.45 2.59 2.19
CA ARG A 300 21.09 3.94 2.62
C ARG A 300 22.34 4.81 2.63
N MET A 301 22.48 5.71 1.68
CA MET A 301 23.68 6.50 1.49
C MET A 301 23.98 7.47 2.64
N ASP A 302 22.95 7.97 3.33
CA ASP A 302 23.12 8.76 4.56
C ASP A 302 23.87 7.97 5.65
N ASN A 303 23.51 6.73 5.88
CA ASN A 303 24.16 5.85 6.85
C ASN A 303 25.49 5.32 6.31
N TRP A 304 25.59 5.07 5.01
CA TRP A 304 26.85 4.69 4.37
C TRP A 304 27.94 5.75 4.58
N TYR A 305 27.64 7.03 4.30
CA TYR A 305 28.60 8.10 4.52
C TYR A 305 28.93 8.32 5.99
N ARG A 306 27.94 8.19 6.90
CA ARG A 306 28.18 8.25 8.36
C ARG A 306 29.13 7.13 8.81
N MET A 307 28.95 5.93 8.29
CA MET A 307 29.82 4.78 8.56
C MET A 307 31.24 5.05 8.03
N MET A 308 31.38 5.47 6.78
CA MET A 308 32.68 5.78 6.17
C MET A 308 33.41 6.89 6.93
N ALA A 309 32.70 7.90 7.43
CA ALA A 309 33.27 8.97 8.25
C ALA A 309 33.83 8.51 9.61
N MET A 310 33.54 7.28 10.03
CA MET A 310 34.15 6.72 11.26
C MET A 310 35.55 6.17 11.04
N LEU A 311 35.93 5.86 9.78
CA LEU A 311 37.22 5.25 9.45
C LEU A 311 38.39 6.18 9.76
N PRO A 312 39.49 5.64 10.30
CA PRO A 312 40.72 6.41 10.50
C PRO A 312 41.24 6.92 9.14
N GLY A 313 41.50 8.24 9.06
CA GLY A 313 42.04 8.86 7.84
C GLY A 313 40.96 9.37 6.85
N TYR A 314 39.68 9.24 7.16
CA TYR A 314 38.59 9.75 6.32
C TYR A 314 38.77 11.20 5.92
N GLU A 315 39.12 12.08 6.85
CA GLU A 315 39.36 13.53 6.60
C GLU A 315 40.51 13.80 5.63
N ARG A 316 41.51 12.90 5.55
CA ARG A 316 42.61 13.00 4.56
C ARG A 316 42.14 12.61 3.16
N ASN A 317 41.25 11.62 3.07
CA ASN A 317 40.79 11.10 1.78
C ASN A 317 39.65 11.93 1.19
N LYS A 318 38.84 12.61 2.03
CA LYS A 318 37.72 13.47 1.62
C LYS A 318 38.17 14.62 0.67
N LYS A 319 39.42 15.03 0.69
CA LYS A 319 39.97 16.09 -0.19
C LYS A 319 40.32 15.57 -1.59
N ASN A 320 40.30 14.27 -1.82
CA ASN A 320 40.70 13.62 -3.06
C ASN A 320 39.52 12.92 -3.78
N CYS A 321 38.32 13.03 -3.27
CA CYS A 321 37.04 12.68 -3.87
C CYS A 321 36.24 13.95 -4.11
#